data_2221b49887c70fe18d934e445c1ef9d1
#
_entry.id   2221b49887c70fe18d934e445c1ef9d1
#
_cell.length_a   1.000
_cell.length_b   1.000
_cell.length_c   1.000
_cell.angle_alpha   90.00
_cell.angle_beta   90.00
_cell.angle_gamma   90.00
#
_symmetry.space_group_name_H-M   'P 1'
#
loop_
_entity.id
_entity.type
_entity.pdbx_description
1 polymer ?
#
loop_
_entity_poly.entity_id
_entity_poly.type
_entity_poly.pdbx_seq_one_letter_code
_entity_poly.pdbx_strand_id
1 'polypeptide(L)'
;MNNMSLHQTGLKQAATITVCFLLLKTAIAADLNQTKETFSSKTTKTYSYSYLKYLPDGYDGKKEFPLLLFLHGAGERGDNLELVTKHGPPKLIKNGKKFPFIVISPQCPKGVWWKADGLDALLDGFISKHAVDRSRIYCTGLSMGGFGTWALGGLNPKRFAALAPICGGGNSIDARHIGKKPVWVFHGAKDKVIPLTESERMVNALKRRGGKPKFTIYPEAGHDSWTEAYNNPKLYEWFLSQKIK
;
A
#
# COMPACT_ATOMS: atom_id res chain seq x y z
N MET A 1 33.48 -20.86 -77.75
CA MET A 1 34.45 -21.35 -76.75
C MET A 1 33.72 -21.47 -75.43
N ASN A 2 33.37 -22.69 -75.15
CA ASN A 2 33.65 -23.48 -73.93
C ASN A 2 33.05 -22.89 -72.65
N ASN A 3 32.41 -23.60 -71.87
CA ASN A 3 32.03 -24.99 -71.60
C ASN A 3 31.18 -24.92 -70.31
N MET A 4 30.04 -25.53 -70.33
CA MET A 4 29.72 -26.71 -69.54
C MET A 4 30.11 -26.68 -68.05
N SER A 5 29.14 -26.78 -67.16
CA SER A 5 28.93 -28.07 -66.50
C SER A 5 27.62 -28.11 -65.74
N LEU A 6 26.87 -29.05 -66.13
CA LEU A 6 25.71 -29.66 -65.45
C LEU A 6 26.12 -30.46 -64.20
N HIS A 7 25.12 -30.71 -63.44
CA HIS A 7 24.86 -31.87 -62.55
C HIS A 7 25.06 -31.67 -61.07
N GLN A 8 24.07 -31.91 -60.48
CA GLN A 8 23.44 -32.98 -59.74
C GLN A 8 22.88 -32.40 -58.44
N THR A 9 21.66 -32.58 -58.20
CA THR A 9 21.27 -33.60 -57.27
C THR A 9 19.75 -33.54 -57.02
N GLY A 10 19.08 -34.42 -57.65
CA GLY A 10 17.82 -34.91 -57.13
C GLY A 10 18.13 -36.11 -56.23
N LEU A 11 17.23 -36.39 -55.34
CA LEU A 11 17.21 -37.56 -54.38
C LEU A 11 17.81 -37.29 -52.99
N LYS A 12 17.04 -36.65 -52.18
CA LYS A 12 17.05 -36.92 -50.70
C LYS A 12 15.81 -36.28 -50.01
N GLN A 13 14.62 -36.46 -50.55
CA GLN A 13 13.41 -35.96 -49.86
C GLN A 13 12.27 -36.99 -49.70
N ALA A 14 12.55 -38.27 -49.83
CA ALA A 14 11.49 -39.30 -49.71
C ALA A 14 11.54 -40.14 -48.41
N ALA A 15 12.56 -40.00 -47.57
CA ALA A 15 12.72 -40.86 -46.40
C ALA A 15 12.27 -40.26 -45.08
N THR A 16 11.93 -38.96 -45.05
CA THR A 16 11.67 -38.24 -43.78
C THR A 16 10.18 -38.16 -43.42
N ILE A 17 9.27 -38.45 -44.34
CA ILE A 17 7.82 -38.26 -44.10
C ILE A 17 7.16 -39.50 -43.45
N THR A 18 7.72 -40.70 -43.60
CA THR A 18 7.09 -41.92 -43.06
C THR A 18 7.36 -42.11 -41.56
N VAL A 19 8.44 -41.58 -41.01
CA VAL A 19 8.77 -41.68 -39.57
C VAL A 19 7.95 -40.68 -38.73
N CYS A 20 7.54 -39.55 -39.34
CA CYS A 20 6.75 -38.52 -38.63
C CYS A 20 5.30 -38.96 -38.32
N PHE A 21 4.72 -39.83 -39.17
CA PHE A 21 3.32 -40.26 -38.94
C PHE A 21 3.17 -41.36 -37.88
N LEU A 22 4.20 -42.15 -37.60
CA LEU A 22 4.15 -43.13 -36.52
C LEU A 22 4.43 -42.51 -35.14
N LEU A 23 5.20 -41.41 -35.09
CA LEU A 23 5.46 -40.68 -33.85
C LEU A 23 4.29 -39.76 -33.46
N LEU A 24 3.46 -39.32 -34.41
CA LEU A 24 2.29 -38.51 -34.11
C LEU A 24 1.15 -39.28 -33.43
N LYS A 25 1.05 -40.60 -33.65
CA LYS A 25 0.01 -41.41 -32.99
C LYS A 25 0.35 -41.79 -31.55
N THR A 26 1.61 -41.80 -31.18
CA THR A 26 2.02 -41.98 -29.77
C THR A 26 2.12 -40.70 -29.00
N ALA A 27 2.29 -39.56 -29.67
CA ALA A 27 2.34 -38.23 -29.01
C ALA A 27 0.96 -37.67 -28.63
N ILE A 28 -0.13 -38.18 -29.23
CA ILE A 28 -1.50 -37.71 -28.89
C ILE A 28 -2.04 -38.40 -27.61
N ALA A 29 -1.45 -39.49 -27.18
CA ALA A 29 -1.79 -40.19 -25.95
C ALA A 29 -0.88 -39.77 -24.76
N ALA A 30 0.20 -39.06 -25.02
CA ALA A 30 1.07 -38.51 -23.98
C ALA A 30 0.68 -37.09 -23.68
N ASP A 31 -0.38 -36.99 -22.97
CA ASP A 31 -0.37 -36.18 -21.80
C ASP A 31 -0.86 -34.72 -21.93
N LEU A 32 -2.12 -34.67 -21.78
CA LEU A 32 -2.76 -33.55 -21.08
C LEU A 32 -2.40 -33.50 -19.57
N ASN A 33 -1.32 -34.15 -19.14
CA ASN A 33 -0.91 -34.20 -17.77
C ASN A 33 -0.17 -32.90 -17.40
N GLN A 34 -0.67 -32.23 -16.42
CA GLN A 34 0.03 -31.12 -15.79
C GLN A 34 1.29 -31.62 -15.09
N THR A 35 2.43 -31.07 -15.43
CA THR A 35 3.69 -31.36 -14.75
C THR A 35 3.87 -30.46 -13.55
N LYS A 36 4.48 -30.96 -12.48
CA LYS A 36 4.84 -30.17 -11.31
C LYS A 36 6.20 -29.53 -11.58
N GLU A 37 6.20 -28.21 -11.72
CA GLU A 37 7.43 -27.46 -11.92
C GLU A 37 7.71 -26.60 -10.70
N THR A 38 8.98 -26.32 -10.43
CA THR A 38 9.40 -25.41 -9.36
C THR A 38 10.13 -24.22 -9.98
N PHE A 39 9.64 -23.02 -9.72
CA PHE A 39 10.34 -21.79 -10.05
C PHE A 39 10.87 -21.15 -8.77
N SER A 40 12.14 -20.76 -8.75
CA SER A 40 12.71 -19.94 -7.69
C SER A 40 13.48 -18.77 -8.28
N SER A 41 13.31 -17.58 -7.71
CA SER A 41 14.05 -16.39 -8.08
C SER A 41 14.27 -15.52 -6.85
N LYS A 42 15.46 -14.93 -6.73
CA LYS A 42 15.76 -13.90 -5.73
C LYS A 42 15.59 -12.54 -6.37
N THR A 43 14.64 -11.74 -5.87
CA THR A 43 14.43 -10.36 -6.30
C THR A 43 14.80 -9.39 -5.19
N THR A 44 15.47 -8.29 -5.54
CA THR A 44 15.77 -7.19 -4.61
C THR A 44 14.97 -5.97 -5.04
N LYS A 45 14.23 -5.36 -4.11
CA LYS A 45 13.50 -4.11 -4.32
C LYS A 45 14.20 -2.99 -3.59
N THR A 46 14.40 -1.87 -4.28
CA THR A 46 14.89 -0.63 -3.68
C THR A 46 13.76 0.38 -3.61
N TYR A 47 13.58 0.99 -2.45
CA TYR A 47 12.61 2.06 -2.23
C TYR A 47 13.32 3.32 -1.79
N SER A 48 12.90 4.46 -2.35
CA SER A 48 13.38 5.78 -1.96
C SER A 48 12.17 6.70 -1.80
N TYR A 49 12.09 7.37 -0.64
CA TYR A 49 11.07 8.36 -0.35
C TYR A 49 11.72 9.60 0.27
N SER A 50 11.46 10.77 -0.29
CA SER A 50 11.61 12.02 0.43
C SER A 50 10.44 12.16 1.40
N TYR A 51 10.66 12.70 2.60
CA TYR A 51 9.60 12.86 3.59
C TYR A 51 9.79 14.08 4.48
N LEU A 52 8.69 14.66 4.92
CA LEU A 52 8.68 15.65 6.00
C LEU A 52 8.72 14.93 7.35
N LYS A 53 9.52 15.47 8.28
CA LYS A 53 9.64 15.01 9.65
C LYS A 53 9.29 16.13 10.61
N TYR A 54 8.37 15.87 11.53
CA TYR A 54 8.07 16.71 12.67
C TYR A 54 8.45 15.97 13.95
N LEU A 55 9.14 16.67 14.84
CA LEU A 55 9.49 16.17 16.17
C LEU A 55 8.71 17.01 17.22
N PRO A 56 8.09 16.34 18.21
CA PRO A 56 7.32 17.04 19.25
C PRO A 56 8.21 17.86 20.18
N ASP A 57 7.61 18.84 20.85
CA ASP A 57 8.32 19.60 21.89
C ASP A 57 8.91 18.64 22.94
N GLY A 58 10.14 18.89 23.35
CA GLY A 58 10.89 18.04 24.31
C GLY A 58 11.43 16.72 23.74
N TYR A 59 11.45 16.54 22.41
CA TYR A 59 12.13 15.41 21.80
C TYR A 59 13.67 15.61 21.90
N ASP A 60 14.34 14.72 22.61
CA ASP A 60 15.79 14.76 22.88
C ASP A 60 16.54 13.56 22.26
N GLY A 61 15.85 12.69 21.53
CA GLY A 61 16.40 11.46 20.96
C GLY A 61 16.58 10.31 21.96
N LYS A 62 16.25 10.50 23.24
CA LYS A 62 16.35 9.49 24.31
C LYS A 62 14.98 9.04 24.78
N LYS A 63 14.10 10.00 25.08
CA LYS A 63 12.71 9.71 25.46
C LYS A 63 11.94 9.27 24.24
N GLU A 64 11.27 8.12 24.34
CA GLU A 64 10.44 7.58 23.27
C GLU A 64 9.11 8.32 23.14
N PHE A 65 8.74 8.63 21.90
CA PHE A 65 7.47 9.28 21.54
C PHE A 65 6.65 8.41 20.60
N PRO A 66 5.30 8.52 20.64
CA PRO A 66 4.45 7.90 19.64
C PRO A 66 4.79 8.41 18.24
N LEU A 67 4.50 7.60 17.21
CA LEU A 67 4.75 7.93 15.80
C LEU A 67 3.45 7.90 15.00
N LEU A 68 3.20 8.95 14.22
CA LEU A 68 2.13 9.02 13.23
C LEU A 68 2.73 9.05 11.81
N LEU A 69 2.43 8.03 11.01
CA LEU A 69 2.68 8.04 9.58
C LEU A 69 1.46 8.63 8.87
N PHE A 70 1.68 9.67 8.06
CA PHE A 70 0.67 10.28 7.21
C PHE A 70 0.94 10.00 5.73
N LEU A 71 -0.08 9.53 5.01
CA LEU A 71 -0.04 9.22 3.58
C LEU A 71 -0.97 10.19 2.83
N HIS A 72 -0.40 11.01 1.96
CA HIS A 72 -1.14 11.97 1.15
C HIS A 72 -1.92 11.31 -0.01
N GLY A 73 -2.76 12.07 -0.68
CA GLY A 73 -3.55 11.67 -1.84
C GLY A 73 -2.78 11.68 -3.16
N ALA A 74 -3.47 11.39 -4.25
CA ALA A 74 -2.84 11.31 -5.57
C ALA A 74 -2.33 12.65 -6.09
N GLY A 75 -2.91 13.77 -5.64
CA GLY A 75 -2.56 15.12 -6.08
C GLY A 75 -1.21 15.63 -5.57
N GLU A 76 -0.67 15.05 -4.51
CA GLU A 76 0.57 15.48 -3.88
C GLU A 76 1.78 14.61 -4.28
N ARG A 77 1.59 13.70 -5.26
CA ARG A 77 2.67 12.88 -5.85
C ARG A 77 3.70 13.75 -6.57
N GLY A 78 4.96 13.32 -6.53
CA GLY A 78 6.04 13.98 -7.26
C GLY A 78 7.35 14.04 -6.49
N ASP A 79 8.08 15.11 -6.71
CA ASP A 79 9.39 15.42 -6.14
C ASP A 79 9.43 16.79 -5.43
N ASN A 80 8.32 17.52 -5.45
CA ASN A 80 8.16 18.76 -4.69
C ASN A 80 7.52 18.46 -3.32
N LEU A 81 8.34 18.32 -2.30
CA LEU A 81 7.92 17.93 -0.95
C LEU A 81 6.96 18.94 -0.29
N GLU A 82 6.94 20.22 -0.73
CA GLU A 82 5.98 21.22 -0.27
C GLU A 82 4.52 20.81 -0.54
N LEU A 83 4.26 20.04 -1.59
CA LEU A 83 2.91 19.55 -1.90
C LEU A 83 2.32 18.71 -0.76
N VAL A 84 3.16 18.02 -0.01
CA VAL A 84 2.72 17.18 1.13
C VAL A 84 2.10 18.02 2.24
N THR A 85 2.39 19.34 2.30
CA THR A 85 1.81 20.26 3.30
C THR A 85 0.40 20.74 2.95
N LYS A 86 -0.18 20.33 1.81
CA LYS A 86 -1.51 20.80 1.38
C LYS A 86 -2.65 20.32 2.28
N HIS A 87 -2.52 19.14 2.87
CA HIS A 87 -3.58 18.48 3.62
C HIS A 87 -3.06 17.80 4.89
N GLY A 88 -3.98 17.45 5.78
CA GLY A 88 -3.72 16.59 6.93
C GLY A 88 -2.76 17.16 7.98
N PRO A 89 -2.12 16.26 8.75
CA PRO A 89 -1.20 16.65 9.81
C PRO A 89 -0.06 17.58 9.36
N PRO A 90 0.61 17.39 8.20
CA PRO A 90 1.66 18.33 7.79
C PRO A 90 1.14 19.74 7.47
N LYS A 91 -0.09 19.90 6.95
CA LYS A 91 -0.74 21.21 6.81
C LYS A 91 -0.95 21.87 8.17
N LEU A 92 -1.45 21.10 9.13
CA LEU A 92 -1.70 21.62 10.48
C LEU A 92 -0.40 22.04 11.17
N ILE A 93 0.67 21.27 11.02
CA ILE A 93 2.01 21.60 11.54
C ILE A 93 2.53 22.88 10.89
N LYS A 94 2.43 23.01 9.56
CA LYS A 94 2.82 24.22 8.84
C LYS A 94 2.07 25.47 9.34
N ASN A 95 0.82 25.29 9.77
CA ASN A 95 -0.02 26.34 10.36
C ASN A 95 0.18 26.49 11.88
N GLY A 96 1.24 25.95 12.46
CA GLY A 96 1.63 26.13 13.86
C GLY A 96 1.04 25.15 14.86
N LYS A 97 0.25 24.14 14.41
CA LYS A 97 -0.27 23.12 15.33
C LYS A 97 0.85 22.23 15.84
N LYS A 98 0.91 22.08 17.16
CA LYS A 98 1.82 21.17 17.83
C LYS A 98 1.15 19.83 18.11
N PHE A 99 1.89 18.75 17.95
CA PHE A 99 1.45 17.41 18.27
C PHE A 99 2.36 16.75 19.32
N PRO A 100 1.83 15.92 20.22
CA PRO A 100 2.62 15.20 21.22
C PRO A 100 3.24 13.91 20.69
N PHE A 101 3.39 13.77 19.38
CA PHE A 101 3.96 12.61 18.71
C PHE A 101 4.82 13.03 17.51
N ILE A 102 5.74 12.17 17.13
CA ILE A 102 6.51 12.31 15.89
C ILE A 102 5.56 12.16 14.70
N VAL A 103 5.68 13.01 13.69
CA VAL A 103 4.96 12.84 12.42
C VAL A 103 5.95 12.66 11.29
N ILE A 104 5.76 11.61 10.48
CA ILE A 104 6.47 11.44 9.21
C ILE A 104 5.46 11.42 8.07
N SER A 105 5.76 12.16 7.03
CA SER A 105 4.89 12.35 5.88
C SER A 105 5.71 12.18 4.59
N PRO A 106 5.85 10.94 4.09
CA PRO A 106 6.57 10.69 2.86
C PRO A 106 5.84 11.27 1.65
N GLN A 107 6.58 11.50 0.57
CA GLN A 107 6.02 11.83 -0.74
C GLN A 107 6.08 10.60 -1.65
N CYS A 108 4.92 10.23 -2.20
CA CYS A 108 4.82 9.19 -3.21
C CYS A 108 5.33 9.72 -4.56
N PRO A 109 6.20 9.01 -5.27
CA PRO A 109 6.66 9.45 -6.56
C PRO A 109 5.54 9.64 -7.60
N LYS A 110 5.78 10.45 -8.62
CA LYS A 110 4.82 10.70 -9.72
C LYS A 110 4.45 9.38 -10.43
N GLY A 111 3.17 9.22 -10.75
CA GLY A 111 2.69 8.10 -11.58
C GLY A 111 2.54 6.76 -10.87
N VAL A 112 2.94 6.64 -9.59
CA VAL A 112 2.82 5.38 -8.83
C VAL A 112 1.84 5.51 -7.66
N TRP A 113 1.50 4.37 -7.09
CA TRP A 113 0.72 4.25 -5.87
C TRP A 113 1.61 3.87 -4.69
N TRP A 114 1.10 4.11 -3.47
CA TRP A 114 1.78 3.68 -2.25
C TRP A 114 2.10 2.18 -2.30
N LYS A 115 3.35 1.83 -2.02
CA LYS A 115 3.82 0.46 -1.89
C LYS A 115 3.95 0.13 -0.41
N ALA A 116 3.12 -0.79 0.07
CA ALA A 116 3.07 -1.13 1.50
C ALA A 116 4.42 -1.64 2.03
N ASP A 117 5.12 -2.47 1.26
CA ASP A 117 6.45 -2.97 1.59
C ASP A 117 7.51 -1.85 1.63
N GLY A 118 7.43 -0.87 0.73
CA GLY A 118 8.30 0.31 0.75
C GLY A 118 8.05 1.22 1.96
N LEU A 119 6.77 1.40 2.35
CA LEU A 119 6.41 2.16 3.55
C LEU A 119 6.83 1.46 4.84
N ASP A 120 6.74 0.12 4.87
CA ASP A 120 7.18 -0.67 6.01
C ASP A 120 8.71 -0.58 6.19
N ALA A 121 9.47 -0.64 5.08
CA ALA A 121 10.91 -0.42 5.07
C ALA A 121 11.30 1.01 5.50
N LEU A 122 10.53 2.04 5.07
CA LEU A 122 10.73 3.42 5.55
C LEU A 122 10.57 3.51 7.07
N LEU A 123 9.53 2.87 7.62
CA LEU A 123 9.30 2.83 9.06
C LEU A 123 10.44 2.14 9.80
N ASP A 124 10.95 1.01 9.30
CA ASP A 124 12.10 0.33 9.90
C ASP A 124 13.33 1.24 9.93
N GLY A 125 13.65 1.87 8.81
CA GLY A 125 14.77 2.80 8.70
C GLY A 125 14.61 4.04 9.59
N PHE A 126 13.39 4.53 9.79
CA PHE A 126 13.11 5.66 10.68
C PHE A 126 13.22 5.26 12.15
N ILE A 127 12.58 4.16 12.54
CA ILE A 127 12.54 3.67 13.92
C ILE A 127 13.94 3.28 14.43
N SER A 128 14.81 2.80 13.54
CA SER A 128 16.19 2.46 13.92
C SER A 128 17.06 3.66 14.32
N LYS A 129 16.64 4.88 13.93
CA LYS A 129 17.41 6.12 14.11
C LYS A 129 16.76 7.12 15.07
N HIS A 130 15.54 6.84 15.55
CA HIS A 130 14.77 7.76 16.37
C HIS A 130 14.16 7.06 17.57
N ALA A 131 14.01 7.78 18.69
CA ALA A 131 13.37 7.29 19.91
C ALA A 131 11.85 7.22 19.72
N VAL A 132 11.36 6.09 19.18
CA VAL A 132 9.95 5.82 18.87
C VAL A 132 9.39 4.81 19.84
N ASP A 133 8.29 5.15 20.51
CA ASP A 133 7.49 4.17 21.26
C ASP A 133 6.81 3.20 20.29
N ARG A 134 7.43 2.04 20.13
CA ARG A 134 6.97 0.98 19.20
C ARG A 134 5.59 0.43 19.53
N SER A 135 5.10 0.67 20.75
CA SER A 135 3.74 0.29 21.13
C SER A 135 2.68 1.29 20.69
N ARG A 136 3.08 2.49 20.22
CA ARG A 136 2.19 3.59 19.83
C ARG A 136 2.57 4.15 18.44
N ILE A 137 2.54 3.27 17.45
CA ILE A 137 2.71 3.63 16.03
C ILE A 137 1.34 3.64 15.37
N TYR A 138 1.03 4.72 14.67
CA TYR A 138 -0.24 4.95 14.01
C TYR A 138 -0.04 5.22 12.53
N CYS A 139 -1.04 4.89 11.70
CA CYS A 139 -1.05 5.26 10.29
C CYS A 139 -2.38 5.88 9.91
N THR A 140 -2.33 6.95 9.12
CA THR A 140 -3.49 7.62 8.53
C THR A 140 -3.15 8.09 7.13
N GLY A 141 -4.17 8.23 6.30
CA GLY A 141 -4.00 8.77 4.96
C GLY A 141 -5.33 9.07 4.30
N LEU A 142 -5.32 9.95 3.32
CA LEU A 142 -6.49 10.40 2.58
C LEU A 142 -6.50 9.86 1.15
N SER A 143 -7.69 9.53 0.60
CA SER A 143 -7.83 9.10 -0.80
C SER A 143 -6.85 7.96 -1.15
N MET A 144 -5.92 8.15 -2.08
CA MET A 144 -4.84 7.20 -2.36
C MET A 144 -4.08 6.79 -1.08
N GLY A 145 -3.85 7.72 -0.14
CA GLY A 145 -3.25 7.44 1.16
C GLY A 145 -4.15 6.62 2.08
N GLY A 146 -5.47 6.74 1.93
CA GLY A 146 -6.45 5.87 2.60
C GLY A 146 -6.30 4.41 2.17
N PHE A 147 -6.16 4.17 0.85
CA PHE A 147 -5.80 2.84 0.31
C PHE A 147 -4.46 2.37 0.84
N GLY A 148 -3.44 3.26 0.87
CA GLY A 148 -2.13 2.96 1.44
C GLY A 148 -2.19 2.56 2.91
N THR A 149 -3.05 3.23 3.70
CA THR A 149 -3.28 2.92 5.12
C THR A 149 -3.86 1.52 5.31
N TRP A 150 -4.84 1.13 4.50
CA TRP A 150 -5.39 -0.22 4.52
C TRP A 150 -4.36 -1.27 4.14
N ALA A 151 -3.65 -1.06 3.01
CA ALA A 151 -2.65 -2.00 2.50
C ALA A 151 -1.49 -2.21 3.48
N LEU A 152 -0.96 -1.12 4.05
CA LEU A 152 0.14 -1.18 5.03
C LEU A 152 -0.31 -1.83 6.34
N GLY A 153 -1.51 -1.49 6.81
CA GLY A 153 -2.10 -2.13 7.99
C GLY A 153 -2.33 -3.63 7.81
N GLY A 154 -2.70 -4.07 6.60
CA GLY A 154 -2.86 -5.49 6.24
C GLY A 154 -1.53 -6.22 6.10
N LEU A 155 -0.50 -5.56 5.57
CA LEU A 155 0.84 -6.14 5.40
C LEU A 155 1.51 -6.42 6.75
N ASN A 156 1.52 -5.44 7.65
CA ASN A 156 2.17 -5.57 8.96
C ASN A 156 1.25 -5.11 10.10
N PRO A 157 0.18 -5.88 10.39
CA PRO A 157 -0.81 -5.47 11.39
C PRO A 157 -0.24 -5.40 12.81
N LYS A 158 0.85 -6.08 13.10
CA LYS A 158 1.47 -6.06 14.44
C LYS A 158 2.18 -4.75 14.74
N ARG A 159 2.56 -3.99 13.71
CA ARG A 159 3.29 -2.72 13.85
C ARG A 159 2.42 -1.59 14.41
N PHE A 160 1.13 -1.57 14.10
CA PHE A 160 0.29 -0.41 14.37
C PHE A 160 -0.59 -0.61 15.59
N ALA A 161 -0.67 0.42 16.44
CA ALA A 161 -1.65 0.50 17.52
C ALA A 161 -3.04 0.86 16.99
N ALA A 162 -3.10 1.71 15.97
CA ALA A 162 -4.36 2.11 15.34
C ALA A 162 -4.15 2.59 13.89
N LEU A 163 -5.22 2.54 13.09
CA LEU A 163 -5.27 2.99 11.71
C LEU A 163 -6.45 3.96 11.51
N ALA A 164 -6.25 5.03 10.73
CA ALA A 164 -7.34 5.93 10.34
C ALA A 164 -7.32 6.21 8.82
N PRO A 165 -7.87 5.33 7.99
CA PRO A 165 -8.05 5.57 6.57
C PRO A 165 -9.20 6.55 6.32
N ILE A 166 -8.99 7.54 5.44
CA ILE A 166 -9.97 8.57 5.11
C ILE A 166 -10.26 8.52 3.62
N CYS A 167 -11.55 8.48 3.24
CA CYS A 167 -12.08 8.42 1.87
C CYS A 167 -11.26 7.51 0.94
N GLY A 168 -10.92 6.32 1.42
CA GLY A 168 -10.18 5.32 0.68
C GLY A 168 -10.75 3.93 0.86
N GLY A 169 -10.57 3.08 -0.15
CA GLY A 169 -10.91 1.66 -0.10
C GLY A 169 -9.68 0.80 0.18
N GLY A 170 -9.86 -0.51 0.09
CA GLY A 170 -8.80 -1.49 0.27
C GLY A 170 -9.21 -2.88 -0.18
N ASN A 171 -8.32 -3.84 -0.04
CA ASN A 171 -8.67 -5.24 -0.26
C ASN A 171 -9.29 -5.82 1.04
N SER A 172 -10.38 -6.56 0.93
CA SER A 172 -11.00 -7.25 2.07
C SER A 172 -10.08 -8.28 2.74
N ILE A 173 -9.04 -8.74 2.05
CA ILE A 173 -7.98 -9.58 2.63
C ILE A 173 -7.17 -8.78 3.65
N ASP A 174 -6.87 -7.50 3.39
CA ASP A 174 -6.17 -6.63 4.34
C ASP A 174 -6.98 -6.48 5.63
N ALA A 175 -8.29 -6.28 5.53
CA ALA A 175 -9.17 -6.26 6.70
C ALA A 175 -9.13 -7.57 7.50
N ARG A 176 -8.95 -8.71 6.84
CA ARG A 176 -8.78 -10.02 7.50
C ARG A 176 -7.50 -10.06 8.35
N HIS A 177 -6.40 -9.55 7.82
CA HIS A 177 -5.11 -9.51 8.53
C HIS A 177 -5.11 -8.48 9.68
N ILE A 178 -5.74 -7.31 9.45
CA ILE A 178 -5.93 -6.27 10.46
C ILE A 178 -6.75 -6.81 11.66
N GLY A 179 -7.79 -7.59 11.39
CA GLY A 179 -8.57 -8.30 12.42
C GLY A 179 -9.27 -7.35 13.39
N LYS A 180 -8.96 -7.49 14.70
CA LYS A 180 -9.58 -6.71 15.78
C LYS A 180 -8.85 -5.41 16.12
N LYS A 181 -7.85 -5.02 15.35
CA LYS A 181 -7.09 -3.80 15.60
C LYS A 181 -8.00 -2.55 15.59
N PRO A 182 -7.74 -1.55 16.42
CA PRO A 182 -8.47 -0.29 16.38
C PRO A 182 -8.36 0.39 15.01
N VAL A 183 -9.50 0.63 14.38
CA VAL A 183 -9.59 1.36 13.11
C VAL A 183 -10.69 2.40 13.21
N TRP A 184 -10.41 3.64 12.79
CA TRP A 184 -11.41 4.70 12.66
C TRP A 184 -11.45 5.18 11.23
N VAL A 185 -12.52 4.86 10.53
CA VAL A 185 -12.74 5.17 9.11
C VAL A 185 -13.55 6.47 8.99
N PHE A 186 -13.17 7.31 8.02
CA PHE A 186 -13.90 8.54 7.70
C PHE A 186 -14.21 8.58 6.21
N HIS A 187 -15.41 9.09 5.86
CA HIS A 187 -15.81 9.22 4.45
C HIS A 187 -16.90 10.29 4.28
N GLY A 188 -16.94 10.94 3.13
CA GLY A 188 -18.01 11.84 2.73
C GLY A 188 -19.16 11.07 2.07
N ALA A 189 -20.39 11.34 2.49
CA ALA A 189 -21.56 10.67 1.89
C ALA A 189 -21.78 11.02 0.41
N LYS A 190 -21.33 12.22 -0.01
CA LYS A 190 -21.46 12.72 -1.38
C LYS A 190 -20.20 12.55 -2.21
N ASP A 191 -19.28 11.64 -1.80
CA ASP A 191 -18.04 11.39 -2.53
C ASP A 191 -18.32 10.74 -3.90
N LYS A 192 -17.99 11.48 -4.96
CA LYS A 192 -18.14 11.05 -6.37
C LYS A 192 -16.83 10.54 -6.99
N VAL A 193 -15.72 10.62 -6.26
CA VAL A 193 -14.41 10.15 -6.72
C VAL A 193 -14.15 8.73 -6.24
N ILE A 194 -14.36 8.49 -4.94
CA ILE A 194 -14.29 7.16 -4.33
C ILE A 194 -15.64 6.94 -3.63
N PRO A 195 -16.49 6.04 -4.14
CA PRO A 195 -17.80 5.81 -3.54
C PRO A 195 -17.70 5.40 -2.07
N LEU A 196 -18.63 5.89 -1.23
CA LEU A 196 -18.77 5.55 0.19
C LEU A 196 -18.72 4.04 0.43
N THR A 197 -19.30 3.26 -0.50
CA THR A 197 -19.33 1.80 -0.46
C THR A 197 -17.94 1.14 -0.33
N GLU A 198 -16.88 1.82 -0.77
CA GLU A 198 -15.51 1.31 -0.60
C GLU A 198 -15.11 1.25 0.88
N SER A 199 -15.41 2.31 1.64
CA SER A 199 -15.19 2.31 3.10
C SER A 199 -16.16 1.37 3.82
N GLU A 200 -17.42 1.32 3.43
CA GLU A 200 -18.43 0.40 4.01
C GLU A 200 -17.99 -1.06 3.83
N ARG A 201 -17.48 -1.42 2.67
CA ARG A 201 -16.97 -2.76 2.37
C ARG A 201 -15.84 -3.15 3.32
N MET A 202 -14.90 -2.25 3.59
CA MET A 202 -13.78 -2.48 4.50
C MET A 202 -14.23 -2.56 5.95
N VAL A 203 -15.11 -1.66 6.39
CA VAL A 203 -15.72 -1.67 7.74
C VAL A 203 -16.46 -2.98 7.98
N ASN A 204 -17.29 -3.41 7.01
CA ASN A 204 -18.02 -4.67 7.10
C ASN A 204 -17.08 -5.89 7.11
N ALA A 205 -15.97 -5.84 6.36
CA ALA A 205 -14.96 -6.89 6.38
C ALA A 205 -14.30 -7.02 7.76
N LEU A 206 -13.97 -5.90 8.43
CA LEU A 206 -13.47 -5.91 9.81
C LEU A 206 -14.49 -6.45 10.80
N LYS A 207 -15.76 -6.00 10.71
CA LYS A 207 -16.84 -6.47 11.59
C LYS A 207 -17.03 -7.99 11.50
N ARG A 208 -16.98 -8.55 10.28
CA ARG A 208 -17.05 -10.02 10.07
C ARG A 208 -15.90 -10.79 10.74
N ARG A 209 -14.79 -10.12 11.09
CA ARG A 209 -13.65 -10.68 11.82
C ARG A 209 -13.68 -10.38 13.32
N GLY A 210 -14.80 -9.86 13.82
CA GLY A 210 -14.97 -9.49 15.22
C GLY A 210 -14.28 -8.18 15.60
N GLY A 211 -13.81 -7.40 14.64
CA GLY A 211 -13.33 -6.04 14.85
C GLY A 211 -14.49 -5.09 15.17
N LYS A 212 -14.17 -4.00 15.89
CA LYS A 212 -15.11 -2.94 16.25
C LYS A 212 -14.64 -1.60 15.66
N PRO A 213 -14.61 -1.43 14.32
CA PRO A 213 -14.16 -0.18 13.74
C PRO A 213 -15.14 0.94 14.07
N LYS A 214 -14.59 2.14 14.35
CA LYS A 214 -15.37 3.38 14.29
C LYS A 214 -15.55 3.77 12.84
N PHE A 215 -16.71 4.32 12.49
CA PHE A 215 -16.99 4.80 11.16
C PHE A 215 -17.74 6.13 11.24
N THR A 216 -17.12 7.19 10.77
CA THR A 216 -17.72 8.52 10.68
C THR A 216 -18.01 8.84 9.23
N ILE A 217 -19.27 9.10 8.92
CA ILE A 217 -19.72 9.55 7.61
C ILE A 217 -20.10 11.02 7.76
N TYR A 218 -19.54 11.87 6.91
CA TYR A 218 -19.88 13.28 6.83
C TYR A 218 -20.99 13.46 5.77
N PRO A 219 -22.23 13.79 6.17
CA PRO A 219 -23.38 13.75 5.26
C PRO A 219 -23.27 14.72 4.09
N GLU A 220 -22.64 15.88 4.32
CA GLU A 220 -22.54 16.94 3.31
C GLU A 220 -21.20 16.91 2.55
N ALA A 221 -20.20 16.17 3.04
CA ALA A 221 -18.89 16.13 2.42
C ALA A 221 -18.88 15.28 1.14
N GLY A 222 -18.20 15.81 0.13
CA GLY A 222 -17.76 15.08 -1.05
C GLY A 222 -16.46 14.33 -0.79
N HIS A 223 -15.57 14.33 -1.80
CA HIS A 223 -14.28 13.66 -1.67
C HIS A 223 -13.38 14.28 -0.58
N ASP A 224 -13.43 15.61 -0.39
CA ASP A 224 -12.73 16.30 0.71
C ASP A 224 -13.42 16.09 2.07
N SER A 225 -13.49 14.86 2.52
CA SER A 225 -13.88 14.55 3.91
C SER A 225 -12.69 14.59 4.88
N TRP A 226 -11.48 14.67 4.35
CA TRP A 226 -10.26 14.73 5.16
C TRP A 226 -10.09 16.06 5.88
N THR A 227 -10.60 17.17 5.34
CA THR A 227 -10.51 18.48 6.01
C THR A 227 -11.22 18.44 7.35
N GLU A 228 -12.44 17.92 7.39
CA GLU A 228 -13.18 17.74 8.65
C GLU A 228 -12.50 16.71 9.57
N ALA A 229 -12.08 15.57 9.01
CA ALA A 229 -11.48 14.48 9.78
C ALA A 229 -10.19 14.92 10.48
N TYR A 230 -9.27 15.61 9.78
CA TYR A 230 -8.00 16.05 10.37
C TYR A 230 -8.14 17.29 11.26
N ASN A 231 -9.17 18.12 11.10
CA ASN A 231 -9.48 19.19 12.01
C ASN A 231 -10.18 18.72 13.30
N ASN A 232 -10.63 17.48 13.35
CA ASN A 232 -11.26 16.90 14.53
C ASN A 232 -10.21 16.50 15.59
N PRO A 233 -10.13 17.20 16.75
CA PRO A 233 -9.16 16.88 17.79
C PRO A 233 -9.32 15.47 18.37
N LYS A 234 -10.56 14.95 18.38
CA LYS A 234 -10.86 13.61 18.88
C LYS A 234 -10.14 12.50 18.11
N LEU A 235 -9.73 12.73 16.84
CA LEU A 235 -8.93 11.78 16.08
C LEU A 235 -7.57 11.56 16.74
N TYR A 236 -6.91 12.63 17.15
CA TYR A 236 -5.57 12.57 17.75
C TYR A 236 -5.61 12.05 19.19
N GLU A 237 -6.61 12.45 19.96
CA GLU A 237 -6.88 11.91 21.30
C GLU A 237 -7.13 10.39 21.23
N TRP A 238 -7.93 9.96 20.25
CA TRP A 238 -8.20 8.55 20.03
C TRP A 238 -6.93 7.78 19.64
N PHE A 239 -6.08 8.31 18.78
CA PHE A 239 -4.79 7.68 18.49
C PHE A 239 -3.98 7.47 19.78
N LEU A 240 -3.83 8.53 20.58
CA LEU A 240 -3.04 8.49 21.82
C LEU A 240 -3.60 7.52 22.86
N SER A 241 -4.90 7.24 22.81
CA SER A 241 -5.54 6.24 23.69
C SER A 241 -5.29 4.79 23.24
N GLN A 242 -4.73 4.57 22.04
CA GLN A 242 -4.45 3.24 21.52
C GLN A 242 -2.99 2.84 21.76
N LYS A 243 -2.80 1.60 22.22
CA LYS A 243 -1.49 1.00 22.46
C LYS A 243 -1.51 -0.48 22.10
N ILE A 244 -0.44 -0.97 21.51
CA ILE A 244 -0.23 -2.42 21.35
C ILE A 244 -0.03 -3.02 22.74
N LYS A 245 -0.79 -4.08 23.02
CA LYS A 245 -0.67 -4.86 24.26
C LYS A 245 0.44 -5.88 24.13
#